data_461cddba372699e1e731ed9a01e6fa07
#
_entry.id   461cddba372699e1e731ed9a01e6fa07
#
_cell.length_a   1.000
_cell.length_b   1.000
_cell.length_c   1.000
_cell.angle_alpha   90.00
_cell.angle_beta   90.00
_cell.angle_gamma   90.00
#
_symmetry.space_group_name_H-M   'P 1'
#
loop_
_entity.id
_entity.type
_entity.pdbx_description
1 polymer ?
#
loop_
_entity_poly.entity_id
_entity_poly.type
_entity_poly.pdbx_seq_one_letter_code
_entity_poly.pdbx_strand_id
1 'polypeptide(L)'
;MVGRLLILFIIIVLVSVVRNEESVNETETKLEEHIYKKFEEFKAKYNKNYTTIEENNKKYEIFKNNYLSMLEYRDNNTNSSVLGVTEFMDIPPKQFLSSFFRNPVLKINGLDDGEIWNETNPQILNLQDINGDGPLYIEQKTDNSKVIEKGNLRRLQSIPSSFDWRTKGVVSSVKNQGYCGGCWAFSALVSVEAAYARKYGRLYSFSPQQIIDCNSYNYGCSGGTIAGALSYLKSYRAQTLTSYPFKQYKSTCKYNYSLGIAKVSSYYYSASTNEDYIASMLYNGGPLAININATPLQYYKGGIYNPTTCSSSVNHGVALVGYGSSNGVPYWIVKNSWGSTW
;
A
#
# COMPACT_ATOMS: atom_id res chain seq x y z
N MET A 1 7.46 -62.93 37.14
CA MET A 1 6.34 -61.95 36.94
C MET A 1 6.78 -60.58 36.41
N VAL A 2 7.90 -60.03 36.83
CA VAL A 2 8.38 -58.70 36.44
C VAL A 2 8.64 -58.53 34.92
N GLY A 3 9.17 -59.54 34.23
CA GLY A 3 9.46 -59.46 32.80
C GLY A 3 8.23 -59.41 31.92
N ARG A 4 7.10 -59.98 32.25
CA ARG A 4 5.85 -59.93 31.48
C ARG A 4 5.16 -58.53 31.58
N LEU A 5 5.27 -57.90 32.77
CA LEU A 5 4.74 -56.52 32.93
C LEU A 5 5.52 -55.49 32.15
N LEU A 6 6.87 -55.64 32.10
CA LEU A 6 7.73 -54.71 31.34
C LEU A 6 7.48 -54.80 29.86
N ILE A 7 7.30 -56.00 29.29
CA ILE A 7 6.98 -56.18 27.86
C ILE A 7 5.59 -55.62 27.53
N LEU A 8 4.60 -55.78 28.41
CA LEU A 8 3.26 -55.23 28.21
C LEU A 8 3.27 -53.69 28.22
N PHE A 9 4.08 -53.09 29.13
CA PHE A 9 4.23 -51.64 29.22
C PHE A 9 4.93 -51.03 27.96
N ILE A 10 5.98 -51.70 27.45
CA ILE A 10 6.67 -51.31 26.22
C ILE A 10 5.73 -51.43 25.00
N ILE A 11 4.91 -52.48 24.91
CA ILE A 11 3.94 -52.66 23.84
C ILE A 11 2.86 -51.58 23.90
N ILE A 12 2.35 -51.19 25.07
CA ILE A 12 1.35 -50.15 25.24
C ILE A 12 1.93 -48.79 24.84
N VAL A 13 3.17 -48.45 25.21
CA VAL A 13 3.85 -47.23 24.83
C VAL A 13 4.10 -47.18 23.31
N LEU A 14 4.59 -48.27 22.70
CA LEU A 14 4.78 -48.37 21.26
C LEU A 14 3.45 -48.24 20.49
N VAL A 15 2.38 -48.87 20.94
CA VAL A 15 1.06 -48.78 20.31
C VAL A 15 0.49 -47.35 20.44
N SER A 16 0.73 -46.65 21.55
CA SER A 16 0.30 -45.25 21.69
C SER A 16 1.10 -44.29 20.83
N VAL A 17 2.41 -44.51 20.66
CA VAL A 17 3.25 -43.72 19.73
C VAL A 17 2.84 -43.96 18.28
N VAL A 18 2.66 -45.21 17.84
CA VAL A 18 2.21 -45.54 16.49
C VAL A 18 0.83 -44.98 16.19
N ARG A 19 -0.13 -45.08 17.14
CA ARG A 19 -1.44 -44.44 16.97
C ARG A 19 -1.39 -42.93 16.88
N ASN A 20 -0.46 -42.28 17.61
CA ASN A 20 -0.26 -40.83 17.46
C ASN A 20 0.33 -40.47 16.09
N GLU A 21 1.29 -41.24 15.58
CA GLU A 21 1.86 -41.02 14.25
C GLU A 21 0.82 -41.24 13.12
N GLU A 22 0.00 -42.29 13.21
CA GLU A 22 -1.09 -42.51 12.23
C GLU A 22 -2.12 -41.38 12.26
N SER A 23 -2.50 -40.89 13.45
CA SER A 23 -3.47 -39.77 13.55
C SER A 23 -2.90 -38.44 13.07
N VAL A 24 -1.59 -38.18 13.25
CA VAL A 24 -0.91 -37.01 12.72
C VAL A 24 -0.83 -37.07 11.22
N ASN A 25 -0.42 -38.22 10.65
CA ASN A 25 -0.35 -38.42 9.20
C ASN A 25 -1.72 -38.26 8.51
N GLU A 26 -2.80 -38.77 9.13
CA GLU A 26 -4.16 -38.58 8.57
C GLU A 26 -4.59 -37.10 8.60
N THR A 27 -4.24 -36.39 9.65
CA THR A 27 -4.54 -34.95 9.79
C THR A 27 -3.76 -34.11 8.76
N GLU A 28 -2.47 -34.42 8.58
CA GLU A 28 -1.63 -33.74 7.57
C GLU A 28 -2.14 -34.00 6.14
N THR A 29 -2.52 -35.24 5.84
CA THR A 29 -3.07 -35.61 4.53
C THR A 29 -4.36 -34.83 4.24
N LYS A 30 -5.29 -34.75 5.19
CA LYS A 30 -6.52 -33.99 5.06
C LYS A 30 -6.27 -32.49 4.87
N LEU A 31 -5.29 -31.93 5.58
CA LEU A 31 -4.90 -30.54 5.44
C LEU A 31 -4.32 -30.28 4.03
N GLU A 32 -3.46 -31.18 3.56
CA GLU A 32 -2.87 -31.06 2.23
C GLU A 32 -3.94 -31.11 1.13
N GLU A 33 -4.87 -32.06 1.20
CA GLU A 33 -6.02 -32.15 0.28
C GLU A 33 -6.88 -30.88 0.31
N HIS A 34 -7.11 -30.31 1.49
CA HIS A 34 -7.85 -29.06 1.65
C HIS A 34 -7.12 -27.88 0.96
N ILE A 35 -5.82 -27.75 1.19
CA ILE A 35 -5.02 -26.68 0.59
C ILE A 35 -4.96 -26.83 -0.93
N TYR A 36 -4.80 -28.08 -1.43
CA TYR A 36 -4.80 -28.33 -2.86
C TYR A 36 -6.14 -27.94 -3.52
N LYS A 37 -7.25 -28.28 -2.87
CA LYS A 37 -8.59 -27.82 -3.32
C LYS A 37 -8.69 -26.29 -3.39
N LYS A 38 -8.13 -25.59 -2.36
CA LYS A 38 -8.08 -24.12 -2.36
C LYS A 38 -7.20 -23.55 -3.46
N PHE A 39 -6.14 -24.23 -3.85
CA PHE A 39 -5.32 -23.85 -4.98
C PHE A 39 -6.05 -23.98 -6.32
N GLU A 40 -6.83 -25.05 -6.52
CA GLU A 40 -7.66 -25.20 -7.71
C GLU A 40 -8.77 -24.13 -7.79
N GLU A 41 -9.43 -23.82 -6.67
CA GLU A 41 -10.39 -22.72 -6.56
C GLU A 41 -9.73 -21.36 -6.88
N PHE A 42 -8.50 -21.16 -6.40
CA PHE A 42 -7.70 -19.96 -6.69
C PHE A 42 -7.38 -19.84 -8.18
N LYS A 43 -6.90 -20.90 -8.82
CA LYS A 43 -6.60 -20.89 -10.26
C LYS A 43 -7.83 -20.53 -11.08
N ALA A 44 -8.96 -21.16 -10.78
CA ALA A 44 -10.22 -20.89 -11.46
C ALA A 44 -10.68 -19.44 -11.28
N LYS A 45 -10.63 -18.95 -10.03
CA LYS A 45 -11.11 -17.60 -9.70
C LYS A 45 -10.29 -16.49 -10.34
N TYR A 46 -8.96 -16.65 -10.37
CA TYR A 46 -8.04 -15.61 -10.83
C TYR A 46 -7.47 -15.88 -12.23
N ASN A 47 -8.09 -16.84 -12.96
CA ASN A 47 -7.71 -17.22 -14.32
C ASN A 47 -6.20 -17.53 -14.45
N LYS A 48 -5.66 -18.30 -13.47
CA LYS A 48 -4.27 -18.71 -13.45
C LYS A 48 -4.07 -19.94 -14.31
N ASN A 49 -3.17 -19.86 -15.26
CA ASN A 49 -2.82 -20.98 -16.15
C ASN A 49 -1.31 -21.20 -16.10
N TYR A 50 -0.89 -22.39 -15.63
CA TYR A 50 0.51 -22.80 -15.58
C TYR A 50 0.75 -23.86 -16.64
N THR A 51 1.71 -23.60 -17.51
CA THR A 51 1.86 -24.33 -18.77
C THR A 51 2.55 -25.68 -18.63
N THR A 52 3.31 -25.87 -17.53
CA THR A 52 4.02 -27.13 -17.26
C THR A 52 3.67 -27.68 -15.87
N ILE A 53 3.82 -29.00 -15.70
CA ILE A 53 3.64 -29.66 -14.39
C ILE A 53 4.60 -29.08 -13.36
N GLU A 54 5.86 -28.81 -13.76
CA GLU A 54 6.88 -28.23 -12.88
C GLU A 54 6.48 -26.83 -12.40
N GLU A 55 6.00 -25.98 -13.32
CA GLU A 55 5.50 -24.65 -12.97
C GLU A 55 4.29 -24.74 -12.02
N ASN A 56 3.31 -25.59 -12.32
CA ASN A 56 2.14 -25.78 -11.49
C ASN A 56 2.52 -26.23 -10.06
N ASN A 57 3.43 -27.20 -9.93
CA ASN A 57 3.89 -27.68 -8.63
C ASN A 57 4.63 -26.58 -7.86
N LYS A 58 5.50 -25.83 -8.52
CA LYS A 58 6.18 -24.68 -7.92
C LYS A 58 5.19 -23.61 -7.44
N LYS A 59 4.18 -23.31 -8.22
CA LYS A 59 3.12 -22.36 -7.86
C LYS A 59 2.26 -22.86 -6.72
N TYR A 60 1.97 -24.16 -6.70
CA TYR A 60 1.29 -24.80 -5.57
C TYR A 60 2.04 -24.65 -4.27
N GLU A 61 3.34 -24.94 -4.24
CA GLU A 61 4.15 -24.80 -3.02
C GLU A 61 4.17 -23.34 -2.52
N ILE A 62 4.25 -22.37 -3.42
CA ILE A 62 4.18 -20.96 -3.06
C ILE A 62 2.79 -20.64 -2.46
N PHE A 63 1.73 -21.08 -3.13
CA PHE A 63 0.36 -20.90 -2.66
C PHE A 63 0.15 -21.51 -1.28
N LYS A 64 0.61 -22.73 -1.06
CA LYS A 64 0.53 -23.46 0.21
C LYS A 64 1.20 -22.68 1.34
N ASN A 65 2.44 -22.22 1.12
CA ASN A 65 3.17 -21.44 2.13
C ASN A 65 2.45 -20.12 2.44
N ASN A 66 1.95 -19.42 1.44
CA ASN A 66 1.18 -18.19 1.61
C ASN A 66 -0.16 -18.45 2.33
N TYR A 67 -0.82 -19.58 2.03
CA TYR A 67 -2.07 -19.94 2.67
C TYR A 67 -1.90 -20.23 4.16
N LEU A 68 -0.85 -20.96 4.52
CA LEU A 68 -0.50 -21.23 5.91
C LEU A 68 -0.13 -19.94 6.66
N SER A 69 0.69 -19.09 6.06
CA SER A 69 1.03 -17.77 6.63
C SER A 69 -0.20 -16.88 6.82
N MET A 70 -1.12 -16.88 5.87
CA MET A 70 -2.39 -16.15 5.97
C MET A 70 -3.23 -16.65 7.15
N LEU A 71 -3.31 -17.97 7.35
CA LEU A 71 -4.03 -18.55 8.49
C LEU A 71 -3.38 -18.12 9.81
N GLU A 72 -2.05 -18.17 9.91
CA GLU A 72 -1.31 -17.72 11.09
C GLU A 72 -1.55 -16.23 11.37
N TYR A 73 -1.49 -15.36 10.33
CA TYR A 73 -1.86 -13.95 10.47
C TYR A 73 -3.29 -13.77 10.96
N ARG A 74 -4.21 -14.59 10.47
CA ARG A 74 -5.62 -14.54 10.84
C ARG A 74 -5.84 -14.94 12.29
N ASP A 75 -5.19 -15.98 12.77
CA ASP A 75 -5.34 -16.50 14.13
C ASP A 75 -4.70 -15.58 15.17
N ASN A 76 -3.63 -14.88 14.81
CA ASN A 76 -2.95 -13.90 15.66
C ASN A 76 -3.65 -12.51 15.69
N ASN A 77 -4.69 -12.29 14.90
CA ASN A 77 -5.40 -11.02 14.80
C ASN A 77 -6.90 -11.21 15.01
N THR A 78 -7.46 -10.54 16.01
CA THR A 78 -8.88 -10.67 16.40
C THR A 78 -9.90 -10.24 15.35
N ASN A 79 -9.48 -9.50 14.30
CA ASN A 79 -10.31 -9.06 13.16
C ASN A 79 -9.98 -9.85 11.88
N SER A 80 -9.94 -11.15 11.97
CA SER A 80 -9.47 -12.08 10.94
C SER A 80 -10.30 -12.16 9.64
N SER A 81 -11.52 -11.63 9.63
CA SER A 81 -12.47 -11.77 8.49
C SER A 81 -12.03 -11.05 7.22
N VAL A 82 -11.07 -10.13 7.31
CA VAL A 82 -10.59 -9.31 6.19
C VAL A 82 -9.45 -9.96 5.39
N LEU A 83 -8.85 -11.04 5.90
CA LEU A 83 -7.77 -11.77 5.24
C LEU A 83 -8.30 -13.03 4.55
N GLY A 84 -7.78 -13.33 3.38
CA GLY A 84 -8.19 -14.50 2.61
C GLY A 84 -7.35 -14.70 1.36
N VAL A 85 -7.78 -15.61 0.51
CA VAL A 85 -7.13 -15.92 -0.77
C VAL A 85 -7.30 -14.75 -1.74
N THR A 86 -6.18 -14.12 -2.12
CA THR A 86 -6.08 -13.03 -3.09
C THR A 86 -5.40 -13.50 -4.38
N GLU A 87 -5.39 -12.67 -5.42
CA GLU A 87 -4.69 -12.95 -6.68
C GLU A 87 -3.16 -13.11 -6.55
N PHE A 88 -2.58 -12.76 -5.41
CA PHE A 88 -1.14 -12.78 -5.14
C PHE A 88 -0.66 -14.03 -4.41
N MET A 89 -1.52 -15.02 -4.18
CA MET A 89 -1.16 -16.22 -3.41
C MET A 89 -0.11 -17.12 -4.10
N ASP A 90 0.08 -16.99 -5.39
CA ASP A 90 1.11 -17.69 -6.19
C ASP A 90 2.43 -16.92 -6.33
N ILE A 91 2.59 -15.85 -5.55
CA ILE A 91 3.78 -14.99 -5.53
C ILE A 91 4.47 -15.13 -4.17
N PRO A 92 5.77 -15.50 -4.11
CA PRO A 92 6.48 -15.54 -2.83
C PRO A 92 6.46 -14.18 -2.14
N PRO A 93 6.32 -14.10 -0.80
CA PRO A 93 6.27 -12.83 -0.07
C PRO A 93 7.45 -11.90 -0.37
N LYS A 94 8.67 -12.45 -0.47
CA LYS A 94 9.85 -11.68 -0.86
C LYS A 94 9.74 -11.10 -2.27
N GLN A 95 9.18 -11.83 -3.21
CA GLN A 95 8.95 -11.35 -4.57
C GLN A 95 7.80 -10.34 -4.60
N PHE A 96 6.71 -10.58 -3.86
CA PHE A 96 5.62 -9.63 -3.68
C PHE A 96 6.18 -8.29 -3.18
N LEU A 97 6.95 -8.31 -2.09
CA LEU A 97 7.61 -7.13 -1.54
C LEU A 97 8.54 -6.47 -2.58
N SER A 98 9.38 -7.23 -3.28
CA SER A 98 10.33 -6.67 -4.26
C SER A 98 9.67 -6.13 -5.53
N SER A 99 8.50 -6.65 -5.91
CA SER A 99 7.76 -6.21 -7.10
C SER A 99 6.96 -4.93 -6.84
N PHE A 100 6.49 -4.76 -5.59
CA PHE A 100 5.66 -3.61 -5.21
C PHE A 100 6.42 -2.61 -4.33
N PHE A 101 7.53 -3.03 -3.69
CA PHE A 101 8.23 -2.30 -2.65
C PHE A 101 9.74 -2.37 -2.87
N ARG A 102 10.32 -1.40 -3.49
CA ARG A 102 11.74 -1.09 -3.30
C ARG A 102 11.83 0.30 -2.74
N ASN A 103 12.17 0.37 -1.47
CA ASN A 103 12.50 1.63 -0.82
C ASN A 103 14.03 1.79 -0.89
N PRO A 104 14.57 2.53 -1.84
CA PRO A 104 15.97 2.91 -1.74
C PRO A 104 16.04 3.94 -0.62
N VAL A 105 16.93 3.73 0.34
CA VAL A 105 17.41 4.80 1.22
C VAL A 105 18.04 5.85 0.31
N LEU A 106 17.26 6.85 -0.08
CA LEU A 106 17.74 7.94 -0.93
C LEU A 106 18.40 9.01 -0.07
N LYS A 107 19.72 9.14 -0.21
CA LYS A 107 20.36 10.43 -0.01
C LYS A 107 19.91 11.31 -1.18
N ILE A 108 18.96 12.20 -0.97
CA ILE A 108 18.64 13.24 -1.93
C ILE A 108 19.74 14.29 -1.81
N ASN A 109 20.77 14.18 -2.65
CA ASN A 109 21.75 15.25 -2.81
C ASN A 109 21.05 16.40 -3.53
N GLY A 110 20.81 17.52 -2.81
CA GLY A 110 20.31 18.76 -3.41
C GLY A 110 18.96 19.27 -2.91
N LEU A 111 18.43 18.74 -1.80
CA LEU A 111 17.49 19.49 -0.97
C LEU A 111 18.32 20.11 0.14
N ASP A 112 18.32 21.44 0.22
CA ASP A 112 18.98 22.18 1.27
C ASP A 112 18.57 21.65 2.65
N ASP A 113 19.62 21.34 3.41
CA ASP A 113 19.68 21.16 4.84
C ASP A 113 18.93 20.01 5.52
N GLY A 114 19.61 18.87 5.57
CA GLY A 114 19.91 18.25 6.88
C GLY A 114 18.91 17.26 7.46
N GLU A 115 17.81 16.91 6.84
CA GLU A 115 16.97 15.85 7.38
C GLU A 115 17.21 14.51 6.67
N ILE A 116 17.95 13.65 7.36
CA ILE A 116 18.06 12.23 7.07
C ILE A 116 16.67 11.62 7.23
N TRP A 117 16.10 11.18 6.13
CA TRP A 117 14.84 10.44 6.12
C TRP A 117 15.01 9.13 6.88
N ASN A 118 14.43 9.06 8.07
CA ASN A 118 14.45 7.85 8.88
C ASN A 118 13.24 7.00 8.52
N GLU A 119 13.45 5.70 8.25
CA GLU A 119 12.43 4.72 7.82
C GLU A 119 11.25 4.54 8.79
N THR A 120 11.28 5.20 9.95
CA THR A 120 10.34 5.01 11.05
C THR A 120 9.17 5.99 11.09
N ASN A 121 9.12 7.02 10.22
CA ASN A 121 8.04 8.00 10.24
C ASN A 121 7.17 7.93 8.98
N PRO A 122 5.86 7.66 9.09
CA PRO A 122 4.93 7.78 7.98
C PRO A 122 4.84 9.23 7.51
N GLN A 123 5.01 9.43 6.21
CA GLN A 123 5.00 10.77 5.63
C GLN A 123 3.77 10.99 4.76
N ILE A 124 3.10 12.08 5.02
CA ILE A 124 1.91 12.52 4.32
C ILE A 124 2.25 13.71 3.44
N LEU A 125 1.93 13.62 2.15
CA LEU A 125 2.18 14.67 1.18
C LEU A 125 0.87 15.30 0.74
N ASN A 126 0.77 16.61 0.88
CA ASN A 126 -0.37 17.39 0.41
C ASN A 126 0.08 18.42 -0.64
N LEU A 127 -0.75 18.64 -1.66
CA LEU A 127 -0.52 19.66 -2.67
C LEU A 127 -1.20 20.95 -2.21
N GLN A 128 -0.42 22.01 -2.02
CA GLN A 128 -0.99 23.35 -1.97
C GLN A 128 -1.33 23.86 -3.39
N ASP A 129 -2.21 24.82 -3.40
CA ASP A 129 -2.80 25.40 -4.61
C ASP A 129 -1.78 25.71 -5.73
N ILE A 130 -2.18 25.42 -6.95
CA ILE A 130 -1.39 25.63 -8.15
C ILE A 130 -1.15 27.15 -8.43
N ASN A 131 -1.76 28.07 -7.64
CA ASN A 131 -1.64 29.53 -7.83
C ASN A 131 -1.60 30.37 -6.54
N GLY A 132 -1.16 29.85 -5.41
CA GLY A 132 -0.79 30.72 -4.28
C GLY A 132 -1.91 31.26 -3.38
N ASP A 133 -3.18 30.97 -3.63
CA ASP A 133 -4.32 31.45 -2.84
C ASP A 133 -4.93 30.40 -1.91
N GLY A 134 -4.13 29.41 -1.49
CA GLY A 134 -4.57 28.37 -0.56
C GLY A 134 -4.53 28.82 0.91
N PRO A 135 -5.29 28.15 1.80
CA PRO A 135 -5.29 28.50 3.22
C PRO A 135 -3.90 28.29 3.84
N LEU A 136 -3.42 29.33 4.53
CA LEU A 136 -2.19 29.32 5.32
C LEU A 136 -2.22 28.21 6.37
N TYR A 137 -1.37 27.19 6.21
CA TYR A 137 -1.10 26.22 7.26
C TYR A 137 0.02 26.75 8.15
N ILE A 138 -0.23 26.75 9.45
CA ILE A 138 0.74 27.20 10.46
C ILE A 138 1.79 26.10 10.61
N GLU A 139 3.02 26.41 10.28
CA GLU A 139 4.20 25.63 10.58
C GLU A 139 4.35 25.52 12.12
N GLN A 140 4.15 24.35 12.69
CA GLN A 140 4.61 24.11 14.07
C GLN A 140 6.11 23.80 14.03
N LYS A 141 6.93 24.84 14.17
CA LYS A 141 8.30 24.65 14.64
C LYS A 141 8.23 24.20 16.10
N THR A 142 8.69 22.98 16.36
CA THR A 142 9.01 22.55 17.71
C THR A 142 10.28 23.28 18.19
N ASP A 143 10.11 24.53 18.61
CA ASP A 143 11.09 25.20 19.47
C ASP A 143 10.36 25.62 20.75
N ASN A 144 10.83 25.02 21.85
CA ASN A 144 10.39 25.31 23.21
C ASN A 144 10.87 26.70 23.64
N SER A 145 10.33 27.76 23.10
CA SER A 145 10.29 29.07 23.72
C SER A 145 9.78 30.14 22.76
N LYS A 146 8.53 30.47 22.84
CA LYS A 146 8.00 31.83 22.94
C LYS A 146 6.51 31.87 22.61
N VAL A 147 5.79 32.50 23.53
CA VAL A 147 4.37 32.85 23.48
C VAL A 147 3.97 33.42 22.12
N ILE A 148 2.99 32.77 21.49
CA ILE A 148 2.35 33.26 20.27
C ILE A 148 1.39 34.35 20.66
N GLU A 149 1.66 35.57 20.21
CA GLU A 149 0.71 36.66 20.25
C GLU A 149 -0.57 36.34 19.47
N LYS A 150 -1.69 36.75 20.06
CA LYS A 150 -3.07 36.57 19.54
C LYS A 150 -3.21 37.23 18.16
N GLY A 151 -3.15 36.46 17.11
CA GLY A 151 -3.52 36.87 15.77
C GLY A 151 -4.20 35.74 15.03
N ASN A 152 -5.55 35.76 15.01
CA ASN A 152 -6.42 34.96 14.16
C ASN A 152 -6.16 33.42 14.11
N LEU A 153 -6.41 32.76 15.23
CA LEU A 153 -6.81 31.34 15.20
C LEU A 153 -8.11 31.24 14.36
N ARG A 154 -7.99 31.00 13.05
CA ARG A 154 -9.11 30.43 12.32
C ARG A 154 -9.42 29.12 13.04
N ARG A 155 -10.56 29.10 13.75
CA ARG A 155 -11.19 27.93 14.34
C ARG A 155 -11.00 26.79 13.35
N LEU A 156 -10.35 25.69 13.77
CA LEU A 156 -10.38 24.44 13.03
C LEU A 156 -11.87 24.16 12.77
N GLN A 157 -12.29 24.33 11.55
CA GLN A 157 -13.67 24.11 11.15
C GLN A 157 -13.94 22.65 11.49
N SER A 158 -14.98 22.37 12.27
CA SER A 158 -15.33 20.99 12.64
C SER A 158 -15.52 20.20 11.34
N ILE A 159 -14.62 19.25 11.08
CA ILE A 159 -14.76 18.36 9.93
C ILE A 159 -15.87 17.36 10.18
N PRO A 160 -16.58 16.87 9.16
CA PRO A 160 -17.60 15.84 9.32
C PRO A 160 -16.99 14.55 9.87
N SER A 161 -17.78 13.72 10.55
CA SER A 161 -17.35 12.43 11.10
C SER A 161 -17.00 11.40 10.01
N SER A 162 -17.42 11.63 8.76
CA SER A 162 -17.04 10.81 7.60
C SER A 162 -16.97 11.68 6.36
N PHE A 163 -16.03 11.35 5.48
CA PHE A 163 -15.85 12.09 4.23
C PHE A 163 -15.20 11.20 3.16
N ASP A 164 -15.62 11.37 1.90
CA ASP A 164 -15.12 10.56 0.78
C ASP A 164 -14.97 11.40 -0.50
N TRP A 165 -13.73 11.61 -0.93
CA TRP A 165 -13.42 12.34 -2.15
C TRP A 165 -13.87 11.64 -3.43
N ARG A 166 -14.11 10.32 -3.39
CA ARG A 166 -14.63 9.57 -4.55
C ARG A 166 -16.00 10.07 -4.97
N THR A 167 -16.80 10.50 -3.99
CA THR A 167 -18.16 11.06 -4.23
C THR A 167 -18.14 12.47 -4.81
N LYS A 168 -16.96 13.12 -4.84
CA LYS A 168 -16.80 14.50 -5.33
C LYS A 168 -16.30 14.57 -6.77
N GLY A 169 -16.10 13.43 -7.44
CA GLY A 169 -15.67 13.39 -8.84
C GLY A 169 -14.20 13.80 -9.07
N VAL A 170 -13.37 13.81 -8.03
CA VAL A 170 -11.96 14.23 -8.12
C VAL A 170 -10.97 13.07 -7.99
N VAL A 171 -11.46 11.85 -7.76
CA VAL A 171 -10.64 10.64 -7.67
C VAL A 171 -10.81 9.82 -8.94
N SER A 172 -9.74 9.62 -9.69
CA SER A 172 -9.75 8.82 -10.91
C SER A 172 -9.92 7.32 -10.60
N SER A 173 -10.21 6.51 -11.63
CA SER A 173 -10.31 5.05 -11.50
C SER A 173 -9.05 4.42 -10.93
N VAL A 174 -9.21 3.27 -10.26
CA VAL A 174 -8.10 2.46 -9.76
C VAL A 174 -7.26 1.98 -10.94
N LYS A 175 -5.92 2.07 -10.80
CA LYS A 175 -4.94 1.66 -11.79
C LYS A 175 -4.23 0.39 -11.34
N ASN A 176 -3.53 -0.27 -12.25
CA ASN A 176 -2.73 -1.44 -11.94
C ASN A 176 -1.26 -1.19 -12.30
N GLN A 177 -0.39 -1.15 -11.27
CA GLN A 177 1.06 -1.00 -11.46
C GLN A 177 1.75 -2.28 -11.94
N GLY A 178 1.06 -3.43 -11.90
CA GLY A 178 1.64 -4.73 -12.22
C GLY A 178 2.89 -5.01 -11.38
N TYR A 179 3.91 -5.59 -11.98
CA TYR A 179 5.18 -5.91 -11.30
C TYR A 179 6.20 -4.77 -11.29
N CYS A 180 5.80 -3.55 -11.63
CA CYS A 180 6.64 -2.36 -11.55
C CYS A 180 6.52 -1.71 -10.17
N GLY A 181 7.63 -1.58 -9.44
CA GLY A 181 7.70 -0.88 -8.14
C GLY A 181 7.52 0.64 -8.27
N GLY A 182 6.50 1.06 -9.05
CA GLY A 182 6.18 2.46 -9.34
C GLY A 182 5.14 3.10 -8.40
N CYS A 183 4.80 2.45 -7.28
CA CYS A 183 3.77 2.92 -6.33
C CYS A 183 3.91 4.39 -5.93
N TRP A 184 5.15 4.86 -5.78
CA TRP A 184 5.50 6.25 -5.49
C TRP A 184 4.99 7.23 -6.54
N ALA A 185 5.02 6.87 -7.83
CA ALA A 185 4.51 7.69 -8.92
C ALA A 185 2.97 7.65 -8.97
N PHE A 186 2.36 6.48 -8.77
CA PHE A 186 0.91 6.35 -8.71
C PHE A 186 0.32 7.13 -7.54
N SER A 187 0.91 7.01 -6.36
CA SER A 187 0.48 7.73 -5.15
C SER A 187 0.52 9.25 -5.35
N ALA A 188 1.67 9.78 -5.81
CA ALA A 188 1.83 11.21 -6.09
C ALA A 188 0.76 11.73 -7.07
N LEU A 189 0.49 10.97 -8.13
CA LEU A 189 -0.46 11.38 -9.16
C LEU A 189 -1.90 11.45 -8.67
N VAL A 190 -2.33 10.65 -7.70
CA VAL A 190 -3.68 10.77 -7.12
C VAL A 190 -3.90 12.16 -6.54
N SER A 191 -2.93 12.69 -5.79
CA SER A 191 -3.02 14.03 -5.22
C SER A 191 -3.00 15.11 -6.31
N VAL A 192 -2.16 14.97 -7.35
CA VAL A 192 -2.09 15.91 -8.48
C VAL A 192 -3.37 15.91 -9.31
N GLU A 193 -3.91 14.72 -9.61
CA GLU A 193 -5.18 14.54 -10.34
C GLU A 193 -6.34 15.23 -9.59
N ALA A 194 -6.41 15.01 -8.28
CA ALA A 194 -7.45 15.58 -7.43
C ALA A 194 -7.31 17.12 -7.30
N ALA A 195 -6.09 17.62 -7.07
CA ALA A 195 -5.84 19.07 -7.02
C ALA A 195 -6.22 19.76 -8.33
N TYR A 196 -5.85 19.15 -9.46
CA TYR A 196 -6.22 19.67 -10.79
C TYR A 196 -7.73 19.67 -11.00
N ALA A 197 -8.41 18.55 -10.65
CA ALA A 197 -9.85 18.42 -10.79
C ALA A 197 -10.61 19.43 -9.91
N ARG A 198 -10.16 19.63 -8.66
CA ARG A 198 -10.75 20.61 -7.74
C ARG A 198 -10.62 22.05 -8.27
N LYS A 199 -9.49 22.36 -8.88
CA LYS A 199 -9.22 23.72 -9.38
C LYS A 199 -9.90 24.02 -10.69
N TYR A 200 -9.86 23.08 -11.63
CA TYR A 200 -10.29 23.32 -13.00
C TYR A 200 -11.61 22.62 -13.38
N GLY A 201 -12.23 21.90 -12.43
CA GLY A 201 -13.49 21.18 -12.67
C GLY A 201 -13.37 19.99 -13.62
N ARG A 202 -12.14 19.55 -13.96
CA ARG A 202 -11.90 18.49 -14.94
C ARG A 202 -10.91 17.47 -14.42
N LEU A 203 -11.36 16.24 -14.28
CA LEU A 203 -10.52 15.12 -13.84
C LEU A 203 -9.77 14.50 -15.03
N TYR A 204 -8.45 14.41 -14.91
CA TYR A 204 -7.58 13.67 -15.81
C TYR A 204 -6.94 12.48 -15.11
N SER A 205 -6.63 11.42 -15.84
CA SER A 205 -5.66 10.40 -15.42
C SER A 205 -4.30 10.77 -15.99
N PHE A 206 -3.35 11.11 -15.11
CA PHE A 206 -1.99 11.41 -15.51
C PHE A 206 -1.12 10.16 -15.61
N SER A 207 0.00 10.26 -16.33
CA SER A 207 0.87 9.15 -16.65
C SER A 207 1.89 8.87 -15.55
N PRO A 208 1.83 7.73 -14.85
CA PRO A 208 2.91 7.28 -14.00
C PRO A 208 4.16 6.90 -14.83
N GLN A 209 3.99 6.45 -16.07
CA GLN A 209 5.11 6.07 -16.95
C GLN A 209 6.02 7.25 -17.25
N GLN A 210 5.47 8.43 -17.50
CA GLN A 210 6.27 9.64 -17.68
C GLN A 210 7.20 9.87 -16.48
N ILE A 211 6.67 9.76 -15.26
CA ILE A 211 7.45 9.98 -14.04
C ILE A 211 8.49 8.86 -13.87
N ILE A 212 8.11 7.60 -14.13
CA ILE A 212 9.00 6.43 -14.05
C ILE A 212 10.16 6.53 -15.04
N ASP A 213 9.90 6.98 -16.26
CA ASP A 213 10.91 7.07 -17.32
C ASP A 213 11.82 8.29 -17.17
N CYS A 214 11.25 9.44 -16.79
CA CYS A 214 11.89 10.74 -16.93
C CYS A 214 12.45 11.32 -15.62
N ASN A 215 12.05 10.77 -14.47
CA ASN A 215 12.51 11.25 -13.17
C ASN A 215 13.88 10.66 -12.82
N SER A 216 14.91 11.51 -12.81
CA SER A 216 16.29 11.10 -12.45
C SER A 216 16.54 10.99 -10.94
N TYR A 217 15.64 11.51 -10.11
CA TYR A 217 15.76 11.42 -8.64
C TYR A 217 15.28 10.08 -8.06
N ASN A 218 14.65 9.24 -8.91
CA ASN A 218 14.09 7.96 -8.51
C ASN A 218 14.56 6.83 -9.45
N TYR A 219 14.35 5.57 -9.04
CA TYR A 219 14.88 4.40 -9.73
C TYR A 219 13.86 3.72 -10.67
N GLY A 220 12.83 4.43 -11.09
CA GLY A 220 11.81 3.90 -12.00
C GLY A 220 11.02 2.76 -11.36
N CYS A 221 10.99 1.58 -11.99
CA CYS A 221 10.33 0.40 -11.43
C CYS A 221 11.09 -0.27 -10.28
N SER A 222 12.30 0.20 -9.97
CA SER A 222 13.05 -0.29 -8.80
C SER A 222 12.77 0.53 -7.53
N GLY A 223 11.78 1.41 -7.56
CA GLY A 223 11.33 2.20 -6.43
C GLY A 223 11.61 3.69 -6.55
N GLY A 224 11.14 4.44 -5.58
CA GLY A 224 11.29 5.88 -5.51
C GLY A 224 10.52 6.49 -4.36
N THR A 225 10.53 7.80 -4.27
CA THR A 225 9.83 8.57 -3.27
C THR A 225 8.73 9.43 -3.88
N ILE A 226 7.64 9.59 -3.14
CA ILE A 226 6.52 10.47 -3.52
C ILE A 226 7.04 11.92 -3.68
N ALA A 227 7.90 12.37 -2.78
CA ALA A 227 8.53 13.70 -2.84
C ALA A 227 9.31 13.89 -4.16
N GLY A 228 10.10 12.90 -4.57
CA GLY A 228 10.83 12.93 -5.84
C GLY A 228 9.90 13.03 -7.06
N ALA A 229 8.73 12.35 -7.01
CA ALA A 229 7.72 12.49 -8.06
C ALA A 229 7.14 13.90 -8.13
N LEU A 230 6.78 14.46 -6.98
CA LEU A 230 6.23 15.83 -6.91
C LEU A 230 7.27 16.88 -7.29
N SER A 231 8.53 16.68 -6.88
CA SER A 231 9.65 17.54 -7.28
C SER A 231 9.86 17.56 -8.80
N TYR A 232 9.78 16.39 -9.45
CA TYR A 232 9.79 16.31 -10.92
C TYR A 232 8.63 17.11 -11.53
N LEU A 233 7.42 16.97 -11.00
CA LEU A 233 6.24 17.67 -11.48
C LEU A 233 6.24 19.19 -11.21
N LYS A 234 7.12 19.68 -10.33
CA LYS A 234 7.41 21.13 -10.20
C LYS A 234 8.16 21.68 -11.41
N SER A 235 8.96 20.87 -12.08
CA SER A 235 9.74 21.28 -13.25
C SER A 235 9.02 20.93 -14.57
N TYR A 236 8.34 19.78 -14.61
CA TYR A 236 7.75 19.22 -15.81
C TYR A 236 6.24 19.04 -15.66
N ARG A 237 5.47 19.37 -16.69
CA ARG A 237 4.02 19.18 -16.68
C ARG A 237 3.66 17.69 -16.81
N ALA A 238 2.71 17.24 -16.04
CA ALA A 238 2.16 15.89 -16.17
C ALA A 238 1.41 15.74 -17.48
N GLN A 239 1.76 14.75 -18.27
CA GLN A 239 1.03 14.29 -19.45
C GLN A 239 -0.06 13.30 -19.01
N THR A 240 -1.10 13.15 -19.85
CA THR A 240 -2.17 12.18 -19.58
C THR A 240 -1.67 10.74 -19.75
N LEU A 241 -2.36 9.82 -19.11
CA LEU A 241 -2.14 8.37 -19.29
C LEU A 241 -2.33 7.95 -20.77
N THR A 242 -3.23 8.63 -21.50
CA THR A 242 -3.46 8.37 -22.93
C THR A 242 -2.29 8.83 -23.80
N SER A 243 -1.70 10.01 -23.51
CA SER A 243 -0.58 10.56 -24.30
C SER A 243 0.76 9.91 -23.96
N TYR A 244 0.86 9.29 -22.78
CA TYR A 244 2.05 8.58 -22.32
C TYR A 244 1.66 7.28 -21.59
N PRO A 245 1.34 6.20 -22.35
CA PRO A 245 0.78 4.97 -21.80
C PRO A 245 1.71 4.24 -20.84
N PHE A 246 1.14 3.59 -19.81
CA PHE A 246 1.87 2.79 -18.85
C PHE A 246 2.32 1.44 -19.44
N LYS A 247 3.57 1.04 -19.20
CA LYS A 247 4.22 -0.14 -19.79
C LYS A 247 4.67 -1.19 -18.80
N GLN A 248 4.60 -0.91 -17.49
CA GLN A 248 5.08 -1.76 -16.40
C GLN A 248 6.59 -2.01 -16.36
N TYR A 249 7.38 -1.24 -17.10
CA TYR A 249 8.86 -1.24 -17.04
C TYR A 249 9.39 0.16 -17.33
N LYS A 250 10.58 0.48 -16.80
CA LYS A 250 11.25 1.75 -17.10
C LYS A 250 11.78 1.71 -18.53
N SER A 251 11.49 2.75 -19.30
CA SER A 251 11.99 2.94 -20.67
C SER A 251 12.68 4.31 -20.85
N THR A 252 13.12 4.60 -22.05
CA THR A 252 13.68 5.92 -22.37
C THR A 252 12.60 7.00 -22.21
N CYS A 253 12.96 8.13 -21.61
CA CYS A 253 12.08 9.28 -21.44
C CYS A 253 11.64 9.84 -22.80
N LYS A 254 10.34 9.97 -22.99
CA LYS A 254 9.71 10.54 -24.19
C LYS A 254 8.83 11.75 -23.84
N TYR A 255 9.24 12.52 -22.84
CA TYR A 255 8.50 13.71 -22.43
C TYR A 255 8.32 14.69 -23.58
N ASN A 256 7.09 15.17 -23.76
CA ASN A 256 6.76 16.22 -24.72
C ASN A 256 6.06 17.37 -24.01
N TYR A 257 6.70 18.53 -23.97
CA TYR A 257 6.20 19.72 -23.27
C TYR A 257 4.81 20.15 -23.74
N SER A 258 4.54 20.06 -25.05
CA SER A 258 3.26 20.48 -25.63
C SER A 258 2.07 19.61 -25.22
N LEU A 259 2.31 18.37 -24.74
CA LEU A 259 1.29 17.45 -24.25
C LEU A 259 1.12 17.51 -22.72
N GLY A 260 1.91 18.32 -22.04
CA GLY A 260 1.85 18.49 -20.59
C GLY A 260 0.69 19.38 -20.17
N ILE A 261 -0.12 18.91 -19.22
CA ILE A 261 -1.34 19.58 -18.73
C ILE A 261 -1.12 20.22 -17.37
N ALA A 262 -0.78 19.43 -16.34
CA ALA A 262 -0.71 19.87 -14.97
C ALA A 262 0.75 20.06 -14.50
N LYS A 263 1.01 21.13 -13.79
CA LYS A 263 2.29 21.42 -13.15
C LYS A 263 2.06 21.67 -11.66
N VAL A 264 2.89 21.05 -10.82
CA VAL A 264 2.90 21.30 -9.37
C VAL A 264 3.61 22.62 -9.10
N SER A 265 2.97 23.54 -8.40
CA SER A 265 3.61 24.79 -7.96
C SER A 265 4.39 24.60 -6.66
N SER A 266 3.76 23.95 -5.68
CA SER A 266 4.35 23.61 -4.39
C SER A 266 3.71 22.36 -3.82
N TYR A 267 4.36 21.74 -2.84
CA TYR A 267 3.83 20.64 -2.04
C TYR A 267 4.38 20.73 -0.63
N TYR A 268 3.63 20.18 0.31
CA TYR A 268 4.03 20.07 1.71
C TYR A 268 3.99 18.61 2.11
N TYR A 269 4.81 18.26 3.06
CA TYR A 269 4.73 16.98 3.74
C TYR A 269 4.59 17.19 5.24
N SER A 270 3.96 16.23 5.90
CA SER A 270 3.78 16.23 7.34
C SER A 270 4.21 14.88 7.90
N ALA A 271 5.00 14.90 8.96
CA ALA A 271 5.33 13.72 9.75
C ALA A 271 4.36 13.52 10.93
N SER A 272 3.22 14.23 10.95
CA SER A 272 2.24 14.12 12.03
C SER A 272 1.62 12.72 12.04
N THR A 273 1.54 12.15 13.23
CA THR A 273 0.79 10.92 13.55
C THR A 273 -0.58 11.22 14.16
N ASN A 274 -0.95 12.50 14.30
CA ASN A 274 -2.26 12.90 14.79
C ASN A 274 -3.31 12.68 13.70
N GLU A 275 -4.20 11.71 13.89
CA GLU A 275 -5.22 11.33 12.91
C GLU A 275 -6.26 12.41 12.68
N ASP A 276 -6.62 13.21 13.68
CA ASP A 276 -7.56 14.34 13.51
C ASP A 276 -6.94 15.42 12.61
N TYR A 277 -5.64 15.67 12.76
CA TYR A 277 -4.90 16.58 11.90
C TYR A 277 -4.84 16.06 10.47
N ILE A 278 -4.56 14.77 10.29
CA ILE A 278 -4.55 14.09 8.97
C ILE A 278 -5.94 14.18 8.32
N ALA A 279 -7.00 13.92 9.09
CA ALA A 279 -8.38 14.03 8.61
C ALA A 279 -8.71 15.46 8.17
N SER A 280 -8.26 16.46 8.93
CA SER A 280 -8.42 17.87 8.59
C SER A 280 -7.65 18.23 7.30
N MET A 281 -6.42 17.75 7.14
CA MET A 281 -5.65 17.95 5.90
C MET A 281 -6.34 17.28 4.71
N LEU A 282 -6.83 16.06 4.87
CA LEU A 282 -7.54 15.33 3.82
C LEU A 282 -8.84 16.07 3.42
N TYR A 283 -9.62 16.50 4.39
CA TYR A 283 -10.90 17.18 4.14
C TYR A 283 -10.69 18.52 3.42
N ASN A 284 -9.78 19.35 3.90
CA ASN A 284 -9.55 20.70 3.38
C ASN A 284 -8.64 20.69 2.14
N GLY A 285 -7.58 19.87 2.16
CA GLY A 285 -6.52 19.85 1.16
C GLY A 285 -6.78 18.95 -0.04
N GLY A 286 -7.62 17.93 0.08
CA GLY A 286 -7.84 16.92 -0.96
C GLY A 286 -7.13 15.59 -0.65
N PRO A 287 -7.21 14.61 -1.55
CA PRO A 287 -6.52 13.33 -1.43
C PRO A 287 -5.04 13.46 -1.11
N LEU A 288 -4.56 12.69 -0.13
CA LEU A 288 -3.18 12.74 0.37
C LEU A 288 -2.39 11.53 -0.13
N ALA A 289 -1.22 11.78 -0.69
CA ALA A 289 -0.25 10.72 -0.98
C ALA A 289 0.48 10.31 0.30
N ILE A 290 0.48 9.01 0.62
CA ILE A 290 1.06 8.48 1.87
C ILE A 290 1.87 7.22 1.61
N ASN A 291 2.70 6.85 2.59
CA ASN A 291 3.35 5.55 2.65
C ASN A 291 2.77 4.69 3.76
N ILE A 292 2.64 3.40 3.51
CA ILE A 292 2.15 2.41 4.47
C ILE A 292 3.04 1.17 4.51
N ASN A 293 2.91 0.36 5.56
CA ASN A 293 3.36 -1.03 5.53
C ASN A 293 2.28 -1.88 4.87
N ALA A 294 2.54 -2.34 3.66
CA ALA A 294 1.58 -3.13 2.90
C ALA A 294 1.92 -4.64 2.87
N THR A 295 2.90 -5.10 3.66
CA THR A 295 3.28 -6.52 3.70
C THR A 295 2.09 -7.45 3.95
N PRO A 296 1.20 -7.20 4.93
CA PRO A 296 0.05 -8.07 5.17
C PRO A 296 -1.06 -7.91 4.11
N LEU A 297 -1.02 -6.86 3.31
CA LEU A 297 -2.05 -6.59 2.29
C LEU A 297 -1.99 -7.58 1.12
N GLN A 298 -0.94 -8.41 1.03
CA GLN A 298 -0.93 -9.56 0.12
C GLN A 298 -2.14 -10.47 0.35
N TYR A 299 -2.63 -10.55 1.58
CA TYR A 299 -3.76 -11.40 2.00
C TYR A 299 -5.05 -10.61 2.23
N TYR A 300 -5.06 -9.29 2.05
CA TYR A 300 -6.23 -8.46 2.30
C TYR A 300 -7.30 -8.70 1.24
N LYS A 301 -8.52 -8.96 1.69
CA LYS A 301 -9.67 -9.29 0.83
C LYS A 301 -10.76 -8.23 0.86
N GLY A 302 -10.83 -7.43 1.91
CA GLY A 302 -11.85 -6.39 2.07
C GLY A 302 -12.19 -6.12 3.53
N GLY A 303 -12.95 -5.04 3.77
CA GLY A 303 -13.35 -4.62 5.10
C GLY A 303 -12.36 -3.67 5.77
N ILE A 304 -12.47 -3.51 7.09
CA ILE A 304 -11.56 -2.67 7.88
C ILE A 304 -10.39 -3.53 8.37
N TYR A 305 -9.20 -3.27 7.84
CA TYR A 305 -7.97 -3.92 8.30
C TYR A 305 -7.45 -3.17 9.55
N ASN A 306 -7.60 -3.79 10.70
CA ASN A 306 -7.16 -3.26 12.00
C ASN A 306 -6.36 -4.35 12.75
N PRO A 307 -5.07 -4.56 12.41
CA PRO A 307 -4.26 -5.59 13.04
C PRO A 307 -3.88 -5.21 14.47
N THR A 308 -3.71 -6.21 15.33
CA THR A 308 -3.23 -6.03 16.72
C THR A 308 -1.77 -5.57 16.78
N THR A 309 -0.98 -5.91 15.75
CA THR A 309 0.41 -5.49 15.58
C THR A 309 0.61 -4.90 14.20
N CYS A 310 1.23 -3.73 14.15
CA CYS A 310 1.55 -3.05 12.89
C CYS A 310 3.04 -2.64 12.90
N SER A 311 3.76 -3.01 11.84
CA SER A 311 5.13 -2.56 11.67
C SER A 311 5.17 -1.10 11.22
N SER A 312 6.06 -0.30 11.81
CA SER A 312 6.33 1.07 11.40
C SER A 312 7.18 1.17 10.12
N SER A 313 7.75 0.07 9.63
CA SER A 313 8.53 0.04 8.39
C SER A 313 7.61 0.18 7.19
N VAL A 314 7.51 1.38 6.64
CA VAL A 314 6.71 1.66 5.44
C VAL A 314 7.42 1.20 4.19
N ASN A 315 6.68 0.62 3.25
CA ASN A 315 7.23 0.03 2.04
C ASN A 315 6.39 0.26 0.78
N HIS A 316 5.24 0.96 0.88
CA HIS A 316 4.32 1.13 -0.25
C HIS A 316 3.66 2.50 -0.27
N GLY A 317 3.65 3.12 -1.46
CA GLY A 317 2.96 4.38 -1.70
C GLY A 317 1.51 4.19 -2.13
N VAL A 318 0.57 4.79 -1.39
CA VAL A 318 -0.87 4.78 -1.66
C VAL A 318 -1.45 6.18 -1.45
N ALA A 319 -2.76 6.35 -1.60
CA ALA A 319 -3.39 7.63 -1.32
C ALA A 319 -4.58 7.50 -0.37
N LEU A 320 -4.67 8.38 0.63
CA LEU A 320 -5.89 8.57 1.40
C LEU A 320 -6.89 9.38 0.58
N VAL A 321 -8.11 8.87 0.46
CA VAL A 321 -9.18 9.50 -0.31
C VAL A 321 -10.43 9.75 0.51
N GLY A 322 -10.47 9.25 1.74
CA GLY A 322 -11.59 9.44 2.65
C GLY A 322 -11.34 8.84 4.03
N TYR A 323 -12.31 9.03 4.90
CA TYR A 323 -12.36 8.45 6.24
C TYR A 323 -13.81 8.27 6.69
N GLY A 324 -14.01 7.43 7.67
CA GLY A 324 -15.33 7.19 8.26
C GLY A 324 -15.28 6.31 9.50
N SER A 325 -16.46 5.84 9.92
CA SER A 325 -16.60 4.87 11.01
C SER A 325 -17.66 3.84 10.63
N SER A 326 -17.43 2.59 10.99
CA SER A 326 -18.39 1.50 10.83
C SER A 326 -18.46 0.70 12.12
N ASN A 327 -19.67 0.58 12.69
CA ASN A 327 -19.88 -0.07 14.00
C ASN A 327 -18.96 0.47 15.12
N GLY A 328 -18.72 1.79 15.11
CA GLY A 328 -17.84 2.45 16.08
C GLY A 328 -16.34 2.32 15.80
N VAL A 329 -15.92 1.58 14.77
CA VAL A 329 -14.51 1.45 14.38
C VAL A 329 -14.17 2.49 13.32
N PRO A 330 -13.29 3.47 13.61
CA PRO A 330 -12.84 4.45 12.63
C PRO A 330 -11.98 3.77 11.56
N TYR A 331 -12.02 4.29 10.32
CA TYR A 331 -11.22 3.78 9.22
C TYR A 331 -10.83 4.88 8.24
N TRP A 332 -9.75 4.63 7.53
CA TRP A 332 -9.32 5.36 6.36
C TRP A 332 -9.74 4.67 5.06
N ILE A 333 -10.13 5.44 4.06
CA ILE A 333 -10.34 4.92 2.71
C ILE A 333 -9.05 5.16 1.92
N VAL A 334 -8.40 4.05 1.55
CA VAL A 334 -7.11 4.05 0.85
C VAL A 334 -7.31 3.64 -0.60
N LYS A 335 -6.84 4.48 -1.53
CA LYS A 335 -6.75 4.14 -2.95
C LYS A 335 -5.37 3.52 -3.22
N ASN A 336 -5.38 2.26 -3.62
CA ASN A 336 -4.20 1.49 -4.02
C ASN A 336 -4.07 1.45 -5.56
N SER A 337 -2.97 0.86 -6.06
CA SER A 337 -2.64 0.74 -7.48
C SER A 337 -2.39 -0.71 -7.92
N TRP A 338 -3.17 -1.67 -7.40
CA TRP A 338 -3.04 -3.09 -7.71
C TRP A 338 -4.19 -3.64 -8.57
N GLY A 339 -4.93 -2.75 -9.24
CA GLY A 339 -6.09 -3.11 -10.07
C GLY A 339 -7.40 -3.03 -9.31
N SER A 340 -8.50 -3.08 -10.07
CA SER A 340 -9.87 -3.00 -9.54
C SER A 340 -10.41 -4.34 -9.01
N THR A 341 -9.68 -5.42 -9.25
CA THR A 341 -10.03 -6.78 -8.81
C THR A 341 -9.46 -7.14 -7.44
N TRP A 342 -8.51 -6.36 -6.96
CA TRP A 342 -7.91 -6.48 -5.64
C TRP A 342 -8.77 -5.84 -4.56
#